data_d7530e54505e8eccec4b9246d223ff9b
#
_entry.id   d7530e54505e8eccec4b9246d223ff9b
#
_cell.length_a   1.000
_cell.length_b   1.000
_cell.length_c   1.000
_cell.angle_alpha   90.00
_cell.angle_beta   90.00
_cell.angle_gamma   90.00
#
_symmetry.space_group_name_H-M   'P 1'
#
loop_
_entity.id
_entity.type
_entity.pdbx_description
1 polymer ?
#
loop_
_entity_poly.entity_id
_entity_poly.type
_entity_poly.pdbx_seq_one_letter_code
_entity_poly.pdbx_strand_id
1 'polypeptide(L)'
;MVDTTLIVEQWDQLVRIAASLRDRTAPAHVVLQRLINASPADRVSKALTALGRACKTIFVLRYIHEEAMRLAIQRQLNRGEARHALARWLFFANRGEFRVADYEEVMSKASCLGLLSNAAVLWNTVQIERVVGRLRAGGAEIDPADLAHVWPLQHARIIPNGTYFLGWPQDETTEAAPA
;
A
#
# COMPACT_ATOMS: atom_id res chain seq x y z
N MET A 1 17.00 -5.99 -27.33
CA MET A 1 17.95 -7.05 -26.97
C MET A 1 18.65 -6.65 -25.69
N VAL A 2 18.89 -7.59 -24.77
CA VAL A 2 19.63 -7.33 -23.53
C VAL A 2 21.11 -7.55 -23.84
N ASP A 3 21.94 -6.54 -23.52
CA ASP A 3 23.38 -6.64 -23.67
C ASP A 3 23.99 -7.34 -22.44
N THR A 4 24.12 -8.66 -22.57
CA THR A 4 24.69 -9.50 -21.49
C THR A 4 26.19 -9.31 -21.33
N THR A 5 26.90 -9.01 -22.41
CA THR A 5 28.35 -8.79 -22.38
C THR A 5 28.69 -7.57 -21.52
N LEU A 6 27.97 -6.49 -21.75
CA LEU A 6 28.15 -5.25 -20.98
C LEU A 6 27.82 -5.45 -19.48
N ILE A 7 26.80 -6.25 -19.16
CA ILE A 7 26.47 -6.58 -17.76
C ILE A 7 27.64 -7.32 -17.10
N VAL A 8 28.19 -8.32 -17.76
CA VAL A 8 29.32 -9.11 -17.22
C VAL A 8 30.57 -8.24 -17.02
N GLU A 9 30.92 -7.43 -18.01
CA GLU A 9 32.07 -6.52 -17.91
C GLU A 9 31.97 -5.51 -16.77
N GLN A 10 30.77 -5.06 -16.45
CA GLN A 10 30.53 -4.06 -15.39
C GLN A 10 30.01 -4.68 -14.08
N TRP A 11 30.04 -6.01 -13.95
CA TRP A 11 29.42 -6.72 -12.83
C TRP A 11 29.92 -6.24 -11.47
N ASP A 12 31.23 -6.08 -11.29
CA ASP A 12 31.81 -5.64 -10.02
C ASP A 12 31.32 -4.25 -9.62
N GLN A 13 31.12 -3.34 -10.57
CA GLN A 13 30.57 -2.00 -10.30
C GLN A 13 29.08 -2.07 -9.92
N LEU A 14 28.33 -2.91 -10.59
CA LEU A 14 26.90 -3.12 -10.26
C LEU A 14 26.73 -3.70 -8.85
N VAL A 15 27.58 -4.67 -8.48
CA VAL A 15 27.60 -5.26 -7.13
C VAL A 15 27.99 -4.23 -6.07
N ARG A 16 28.98 -3.38 -6.35
CA ARG A 16 29.38 -2.29 -5.44
C ARG A 16 28.23 -1.29 -5.21
N ILE A 17 27.50 -0.91 -6.26
CA ILE A 17 26.34 -0.04 -6.15
C ILE A 17 25.27 -0.72 -5.29
N ALA A 18 24.96 -1.99 -5.55
CA ALA A 18 23.96 -2.74 -4.79
C ALA A 18 24.36 -2.88 -3.31
N ALA A 19 25.63 -3.17 -3.03
CA ALA A 19 26.17 -3.24 -1.66
C ALA A 19 26.06 -1.88 -0.95
N SER A 20 26.43 -0.79 -1.62
CA SER A 20 26.34 0.56 -1.05
C SER A 20 24.91 0.94 -0.67
N LEU A 21 23.92 0.54 -1.48
CA LEU A 21 22.50 0.77 -1.18
C LEU A 21 22.01 -0.11 -0.03
N ARG A 22 22.38 -1.41 -0.03
CA ARG A 22 22.02 -2.36 1.02
C ARG A 22 22.60 -1.94 2.38
N ASP A 23 23.87 -1.57 2.40
CA ASP A 23 24.60 -1.22 3.62
C ASP A 23 24.37 0.26 4.01
N ARG A 24 23.54 0.98 3.27
CA ARG A 24 23.17 2.40 3.48
C ARG A 24 24.37 3.35 3.52
N THR A 25 25.47 2.99 2.88
CA THR A 25 26.68 3.85 2.78
C THR A 25 26.49 4.98 1.77
N ALA A 26 25.56 4.82 0.82
CA ALA A 26 25.12 5.86 -0.09
C ALA A 26 23.60 5.97 -0.10
N PRO A 27 23.03 7.19 0.02
CA PRO A 27 21.60 7.40 -0.12
C PRO A 27 21.11 7.06 -1.53
N ALA A 28 19.97 6.35 -1.63
CA ALA A 28 19.44 5.89 -2.92
C ALA A 28 19.19 7.04 -3.92
N HIS A 29 18.74 8.21 -3.44
CA HIS A 29 18.48 9.36 -4.31
C HIS A 29 19.79 9.90 -4.94
N VAL A 30 20.91 9.89 -4.22
CA VAL A 30 22.22 10.33 -4.75
C VAL A 30 22.69 9.38 -5.84
N VAL A 31 22.57 8.07 -5.62
CA VAL A 31 22.93 7.06 -6.62
C VAL A 31 22.05 7.21 -7.87
N LEU A 32 20.74 7.38 -7.70
CA LEU A 32 19.82 7.58 -8.81
C LEU A 32 20.11 8.87 -9.59
N GLN A 33 20.35 9.99 -8.91
CA GLN A 33 20.72 11.25 -9.57
C GLN A 33 22.01 11.11 -10.40
N ARG A 34 23.02 10.43 -9.83
CA ARG A 34 24.26 10.18 -10.57
C ARG A 34 24.01 9.34 -11.83
N LEU A 35 23.18 8.31 -11.75
CA LEU A 35 22.87 7.45 -12.90
C LEU A 35 22.02 8.15 -13.95
N ILE A 36 21.05 8.98 -13.53
CA ILE A 36 20.20 9.76 -14.44
C ILE A 36 21.02 10.81 -15.17
N ASN A 37 21.95 11.48 -14.48
CA ASN A 37 22.81 12.52 -15.03
C ASN A 37 24.11 11.99 -15.66
N ALA A 38 24.25 10.66 -15.75
CA ALA A 38 25.43 10.04 -16.33
C ALA A 38 25.54 10.37 -17.84
N SER A 39 26.77 10.54 -18.31
CA SER A 39 27.04 10.72 -19.73
C SER A 39 26.45 9.55 -20.55
N PRO A 40 25.95 9.81 -21.76
CA PRO A 40 25.55 8.73 -22.69
C PRO A 40 26.65 7.71 -22.98
N ALA A 41 27.92 8.05 -22.69
CA ALA A 41 29.05 7.13 -22.83
C ALA A 41 29.27 6.25 -21.58
N ASP A 42 28.60 6.53 -20.44
CA ASP A 42 28.82 5.81 -19.19
C ASP A 42 28.41 4.33 -19.30
N ARG A 43 29.38 3.46 -19.19
CA ARG A 43 29.19 2.00 -19.33
C ARG A 43 28.43 1.38 -18.17
N VAL A 44 28.60 1.91 -16.95
CA VAL A 44 27.93 1.41 -15.75
C VAL A 44 26.44 1.70 -15.80
N SER A 45 26.03 2.90 -16.20
CA SER A 45 24.63 3.27 -16.37
C SER A 45 23.96 2.43 -17.47
N LYS A 46 24.65 2.19 -18.58
CA LYS A 46 24.18 1.30 -19.65
C LYS A 46 24.03 -0.14 -19.18
N ALA A 47 25.01 -0.66 -18.42
CA ALA A 47 24.96 -2.00 -17.86
C ALA A 47 23.80 -2.17 -16.88
N LEU A 48 23.57 -1.18 -16.01
CA LEU A 48 22.43 -1.18 -15.10
C LEU A 48 21.08 -1.16 -15.85
N THR A 49 21.02 -0.36 -16.93
CA THR A 49 19.81 -0.32 -17.79
C THR A 49 19.58 -1.68 -18.48
N ALA A 50 20.63 -2.31 -18.95
CA ALA A 50 20.55 -3.64 -19.58
C ALA A 50 20.11 -4.70 -18.57
N LEU A 51 20.65 -4.69 -17.36
CA LEU A 51 20.24 -5.54 -16.24
C LEU A 51 18.76 -5.32 -15.88
N GLY A 52 18.35 -4.06 -15.77
CA GLY A 52 16.95 -3.71 -15.50
C GLY A 52 15.99 -4.23 -16.57
N ARG A 53 16.39 -4.19 -17.85
CA ARG A 53 15.62 -4.80 -18.95
C ARG A 53 15.53 -6.31 -18.81
N ALA A 54 16.61 -6.99 -18.43
CA ALA A 54 16.60 -8.44 -18.18
C ALA A 54 15.63 -8.79 -17.04
N CYS A 55 15.74 -8.09 -15.90
CA CYS A 55 14.83 -8.28 -14.76
C CYS A 55 13.37 -8.04 -15.14
N LYS A 56 13.09 -6.98 -15.91
CA LYS A 56 11.74 -6.68 -16.41
C LYS A 56 11.22 -7.81 -17.31
N THR A 57 12.06 -8.34 -18.20
CA THR A 57 11.68 -9.45 -19.07
C THR A 57 11.33 -10.69 -18.26
N ILE A 58 12.15 -11.07 -17.29
CA ILE A 58 11.88 -12.19 -16.38
C ILE A 58 10.57 -11.97 -15.64
N PHE A 59 10.35 -10.77 -15.08
CA PHE A 59 9.10 -10.42 -14.40
C PHE A 59 7.88 -10.59 -15.33
N VAL A 60 7.95 -10.09 -16.57
CA VAL A 60 6.84 -10.19 -17.54
C VAL A 60 6.57 -11.64 -17.90
N LEU A 61 7.61 -12.44 -18.13
CA LEU A 61 7.45 -13.87 -18.43
C LEU A 61 6.81 -14.61 -17.26
N ARG A 62 7.24 -14.35 -16.04
CA ARG A 62 6.61 -14.92 -14.83
C ARG A 62 5.16 -14.46 -14.68
N TYR A 63 4.89 -13.18 -14.90
CA TYR A 63 3.52 -12.63 -14.85
C TYR A 63 2.60 -13.33 -15.86
N ILE A 64 3.07 -13.62 -17.07
CA ILE A 64 2.30 -14.33 -18.10
C ILE A 64 2.08 -15.80 -17.70
N HIS A 65 3.11 -16.46 -17.18
CA HIS A 65 3.09 -17.90 -16.91
C HIS A 65 2.49 -18.27 -15.55
N GLU A 66 2.76 -17.49 -14.51
CA GLU A 66 2.38 -17.80 -13.12
C GLU A 66 1.04 -17.15 -12.76
N GLU A 67 -0.04 -17.92 -12.74
CA GLU A 67 -1.37 -17.41 -12.34
C GLU A 67 -1.39 -16.91 -10.87
N ALA A 68 -0.77 -17.65 -9.96
CA ALA A 68 -0.70 -17.28 -8.54
C ALA A 68 -0.05 -15.90 -8.35
N MET A 69 0.98 -15.57 -9.12
CA MET A 69 1.61 -14.25 -9.10
C MET A 69 0.65 -13.15 -9.58
N ARG A 70 -0.10 -13.39 -10.67
CA ARG A 70 -1.11 -12.43 -11.16
C ARG A 70 -2.18 -12.15 -10.12
N LEU A 71 -2.71 -13.22 -9.49
CA LEU A 71 -3.72 -13.10 -8.45
C LEU A 71 -3.19 -12.35 -7.22
N ALA A 72 -1.95 -12.61 -6.81
CA ALA A 72 -1.33 -11.89 -5.70
C ALA A 72 -1.18 -10.39 -6.01
N ILE A 73 -0.72 -10.03 -7.20
CA ILE A 73 -0.61 -8.65 -7.65
C ILE A 73 -2.00 -7.99 -7.70
N GLN A 74 -3.01 -8.65 -8.29
CA GLN A 74 -4.37 -8.12 -8.38
C GLN A 74 -4.98 -7.88 -6.99
N ARG A 75 -4.76 -8.79 -6.04
CA ARG A 75 -5.23 -8.61 -4.65
C ARG A 75 -4.61 -7.35 -4.01
N GLN A 76 -3.33 -7.10 -4.25
CA GLN A 76 -2.67 -5.89 -3.71
C GLN A 76 -3.17 -4.61 -4.39
N LEU A 77 -3.41 -4.62 -5.69
CA LEU A 77 -4.00 -3.49 -6.42
C LEU A 77 -5.41 -3.19 -5.90
N ASN A 78 -6.25 -4.20 -5.74
CA ASN A 78 -7.61 -4.04 -5.20
C ASN A 78 -7.59 -3.45 -3.77
N ARG A 79 -6.64 -3.87 -2.92
CA ARG A 79 -6.46 -3.26 -1.59
C ARG A 79 -6.06 -1.79 -1.67
N GLY A 80 -5.17 -1.44 -2.60
CA GLY A 80 -4.78 -0.06 -2.86
C GLY A 80 -5.96 0.79 -3.31
N GLU A 81 -6.76 0.28 -4.23
CA GLU A 81 -7.98 0.95 -4.73
C GLU A 81 -9.02 1.13 -3.63
N ALA A 82 -9.27 0.12 -2.80
CA ALA A 82 -10.19 0.22 -1.68
C ALA A 82 -9.72 1.26 -0.64
N ARG A 83 -8.41 1.32 -0.35
CA ARG A 83 -7.84 2.36 0.51
C ARG A 83 -8.00 3.76 -0.09
N HIS A 84 -7.79 3.90 -1.40
CA HIS A 84 -8.01 5.18 -2.09
C HIS A 84 -9.48 5.58 -2.08
N ALA A 85 -10.40 4.63 -2.22
CA ALA A 85 -11.84 4.88 -2.14
C ALA A 85 -12.22 5.39 -0.74
N LEU A 86 -11.75 4.74 0.32
CA LEU A 86 -11.93 5.21 1.70
C LEU A 86 -11.36 6.62 1.91
N ALA A 87 -10.13 6.87 1.48
CA ALA A 87 -9.49 8.18 1.65
C ALA A 87 -10.25 9.29 0.92
N ARG A 88 -10.72 9.04 -0.32
CA ARG A 88 -11.54 10.00 -1.08
C ARG A 88 -12.90 10.22 -0.43
N TRP A 89 -13.47 9.20 0.18
CA TRP A 89 -14.73 9.31 0.91
C TRP A 89 -14.59 10.19 2.15
N LEU A 90 -13.54 10.00 2.93
CA LEU A 90 -13.24 10.81 4.11
C LEU A 90 -12.87 12.26 3.74
N PHE A 91 -12.19 12.46 2.63
CA PHE A 91 -11.81 13.78 2.12
C PHE A 91 -12.77 14.28 1.03
N PHE A 92 -14.06 14.20 1.29
CA PHE A 92 -15.13 14.46 0.32
C PHE A 92 -15.18 15.90 -0.20
N ALA A 93 -14.78 16.89 0.61
CA ALA A 93 -14.92 18.31 0.29
C ALA A 93 -14.24 18.72 -1.03
N ASN A 94 -13.12 18.08 -1.38
CA ASN A 94 -12.35 18.34 -2.61
C ASN A 94 -12.28 17.12 -3.53
N ARG A 95 -13.23 16.20 -3.46
CA ARG A 95 -13.20 14.95 -4.22
C ARG A 95 -11.93 14.11 -4.01
N GLY A 96 -11.29 14.26 -2.84
CA GLY A 96 -10.04 13.60 -2.49
C GLY A 96 -8.79 14.26 -3.07
N GLU A 97 -8.86 15.48 -3.58
CA GLU A 97 -7.72 16.22 -4.14
C GLU A 97 -7.18 17.24 -3.15
N PHE A 98 -5.85 17.30 -3.01
CA PHE A 98 -5.17 18.40 -2.30
C PHE A 98 -4.91 19.53 -3.29
N ARG A 99 -5.69 20.60 -3.21
CA ARG A 99 -5.60 21.77 -4.08
C ARG A 99 -4.84 22.92 -3.42
N VAL A 100 -3.65 22.62 -2.90
CA VAL A 100 -2.80 23.57 -2.17
C VAL A 100 -1.41 23.50 -2.75
N ALA A 101 -0.77 24.66 -2.93
CA ALA A 101 0.58 24.76 -3.44
C ALA A 101 1.64 24.65 -2.33
N ASP A 102 1.27 24.94 -1.08
CA ASP A 102 2.19 24.89 0.04
C ASP A 102 2.47 23.45 0.49
N TYR A 103 3.75 23.08 0.56
CA TYR A 103 4.19 21.74 0.91
C TYR A 103 3.80 21.33 2.33
N GLU A 104 3.98 22.24 3.30
CA GLU A 104 3.69 21.94 4.72
C GLU A 104 2.20 21.74 4.93
N GLU A 105 1.36 22.54 4.27
CA GLU A 105 -0.09 22.38 4.34
C GLU A 105 -0.54 21.07 3.69
N VAL A 106 0.03 20.69 2.53
CA VAL A 106 -0.25 19.40 1.88
C VAL A 106 0.14 18.23 2.79
N MET A 107 1.32 18.28 3.41
CA MET A 107 1.80 17.22 4.31
C MET A 107 0.95 17.11 5.57
N SER A 108 0.52 18.23 6.14
CA SER A 108 -0.39 18.26 7.29
C SER A 108 -1.74 17.63 6.94
N LYS A 109 -2.34 18.00 5.83
CA LYS A 109 -3.61 17.41 5.34
C LYS A 109 -3.47 15.92 5.04
N ALA A 110 -2.38 15.50 4.42
CA ALA A 110 -2.12 14.09 4.12
C ALA A 110 -1.95 13.28 5.40
N SER A 111 -1.27 13.82 6.42
CA SER A 111 -1.09 13.19 7.72
C SER A 111 -2.41 13.04 8.47
N CYS A 112 -3.24 14.10 8.50
CA CYS A 112 -4.57 14.06 9.09
C CYS A 112 -5.48 13.03 8.39
N LEU A 113 -5.47 13.01 7.06
CA LEU A 113 -6.23 12.02 6.29
C LEU A 113 -5.75 10.59 6.56
N GLY A 114 -4.43 10.40 6.68
CA GLY A 114 -3.82 9.13 7.06
C GLY A 114 -4.29 8.66 8.43
N LEU A 115 -4.27 9.54 9.43
CA LEU A 115 -4.74 9.25 10.79
C LEU A 115 -6.23 8.88 10.81
N LEU A 116 -7.07 9.66 10.13
CA LEU A 116 -8.51 9.43 10.07
C LEU A 116 -8.83 8.11 9.35
N SER A 117 -8.12 7.82 8.25
CA SER A 117 -8.26 6.55 7.54
C SER A 117 -7.89 5.36 8.43
N ASN A 118 -6.80 5.47 9.18
CA ASN A 118 -6.37 4.42 10.12
C ASN A 118 -7.37 4.23 11.27
N ALA A 119 -7.95 5.31 11.80
CA ALA A 119 -9.00 5.23 12.82
C ALA A 119 -10.24 4.50 12.28
N ALA A 120 -10.68 4.81 11.06
CA ALA A 120 -11.80 4.13 10.42
C ALA A 120 -11.52 2.63 10.19
N VAL A 121 -10.31 2.28 9.75
CA VAL A 121 -9.89 0.89 9.56
C VAL A 121 -9.86 0.14 10.89
N LEU A 122 -9.29 0.75 11.94
CA LEU A 122 -9.25 0.16 13.27
C LEU A 122 -10.66 -0.10 13.80
N TRP A 123 -11.54 0.89 13.71
CA TRP A 123 -12.93 0.76 14.13
C TRP A 123 -13.64 -0.38 13.38
N ASN A 124 -13.50 -0.43 12.05
CA ASN A 124 -14.06 -1.50 11.24
C ASN A 124 -13.54 -2.89 11.65
N THR A 125 -12.23 -2.99 11.92
CA THR A 125 -11.60 -4.25 12.36
C THR A 125 -12.22 -4.73 13.67
N VAL A 126 -12.33 -3.85 14.66
CA VAL A 126 -12.95 -4.18 15.95
C VAL A 126 -14.41 -4.61 15.78
N GLN A 127 -15.19 -3.92 14.92
CA GLN A 127 -16.58 -4.30 14.68
C GLN A 127 -16.70 -5.65 13.97
N ILE A 128 -15.83 -5.93 12.99
CA ILE A 128 -15.79 -7.23 12.30
C ILE A 128 -15.49 -8.34 13.32
N GLU A 129 -14.49 -8.18 14.18
CA GLU A 129 -14.14 -9.14 15.22
C GLU A 129 -15.32 -9.39 16.19
N ARG A 130 -16.01 -8.32 16.62
CA ARG A 130 -17.19 -8.44 17.49
C ARG A 130 -18.34 -9.19 16.82
N VAL A 131 -18.60 -8.90 15.53
CA VAL A 131 -19.66 -9.58 14.77
C VAL A 131 -19.32 -11.05 14.58
N VAL A 132 -18.09 -11.35 14.17
CA VAL A 132 -17.60 -12.74 14.01
C VAL A 132 -17.67 -13.50 15.33
N GLY A 133 -17.27 -12.89 16.44
CA GLY A 133 -17.37 -13.48 17.77
C GLY A 133 -18.82 -13.81 18.16
N ARG A 134 -19.76 -12.90 17.92
CA ARG A 134 -21.19 -13.13 18.19
C ARG A 134 -21.77 -14.26 17.32
N LEU A 135 -21.45 -14.29 16.05
CA LEU A 135 -21.90 -15.34 15.13
C LEU A 135 -21.41 -16.72 15.56
N ARG A 136 -20.13 -16.82 15.93
CA ARG A 136 -19.54 -18.07 16.44
C ARG A 136 -20.17 -18.51 17.76
N ALA A 137 -20.42 -17.57 18.68
CA ALA A 137 -21.11 -17.87 19.94
C ALA A 137 -22.57 -18.33 19.70
N GLY A 138 -23.21 -17.86 18.63
CA GLY A 138 -24.52 -18.33 18.17
C GLY A 138 -24.51 -19.65 17.39
N GLY A 139 -23.36 -20.32 17.28
CA GLY A 139 -23.22 -21.63 16.61
C GLY A 139 -23.00 -21.54 15.09
N ALA A 140 -22.76 -20.35 14.53
CA ALA A 140 -22.43 -20.21 13.11
C ALA A 140 -21.01 -20.72 12.81
N GLU A 141 -20.92 -21.62 11.84
CA GLU A 141 -19.63 -21.98 11.24
C GLU A 141 -19.22 -20.92 10.23
N ILE A 142 -18.05 -20.32 10.44
CA ILE A 142 -17.49 -19.31 9.53
C ILE A 142 -16.21 -19.88 8.93
N ASP A 143 -16.22 -20.06 7.61
CA ASP A 143 -15.05 -20.53 6.89
C ASP A 143 -13.93 -19.47 6.99
N PRO A 144 -12.72 -19.84 7.43
CA PRO A 144 -11.58 -18.96 7.43
C PRO A 144 -11.25 -18.36 6.04
N ALA A 145 -11.55 -19.09 4.96
CA ALA A 145 -11.36 -18.61 3.62
C ALA A 145 -12.32 -17.46 3.28
N ASP A 146 -13.59 -17.53 3.71
CA ASP A 146 -14.56 -16.44 3.53
C ASP A 146 -14.18 -15.23 4.39
N LEU A 147 -13.75 -15.48 5.64
CA LEU A 147 -13.29 -14.40 6.52
C LEU A 147 -12.08 -13.65 5.96
N ALA A 148 -11.20 -14.33 5.24
CA ALA A 148 -10.04 -13.70 4.58
C ALA A 148 -10.45 -12.72 3.46
N HIS A 149 -11.68 -12.77 2.97
CA HIS A 149 -12.23 -11.84 1.99
C HIS A 149 -12.91 -10.61 2.62
N VAL A 150 -13.11 -10.61 3.93
CA VAL A 150 -13.69 -9.47 4.64
C VAL A 150 -12.62 -8.42 4.90
N TRP A 151 -12.79 -7.22 4.33
CA TRP A 151 -11.80 -6.14 4.43
C TRP A 151 -12.32 -5.01 5.32
N PRO A 152 -11.48 -4.46 6.21
CA PRO A 152 -11.86 -3.35 7.08
C PRO A 152 -11.86 -1.98 6.38
N LEU A 153 -11.85 -1.95 5.06
CA LEU A 153 -11.85 -0.73 4.23
C LEU A 153 -13.26 -0.27 3.82
N GLN A 154 -14.29 -0.85 4.41
CA GLN A 154 -15.68 -0.47 4.18
C GLN A 154 -15.94 0.97 4.66
N HIS A 155 -16.57 1.78 3.81
CA HIS A 155 -16.83 3.19 4.09
C HIS A 155 -18.27 3.64 3.83
N ALA A 156 -19.13 2.78 3.27
CA ALA A 156 -20.51 3.13 2.95
C ALA A 156 -21.36 3.57 4.15
N ARG A 157 -20.97 3.17 5.37
CA ARG A 157 -21.62 3.56 6.63
C ARG A 157 -21.10 4.84 7.24
N ILE A 158 -19.98 5.36 6.75
CA ILE A 158 -19.42 6.62 7.21
C ILE A 158 -20.15 7.74 6.47
N ILE A 159 -20.85 8.61 7.20
CA ILE A 159 -21.53 9.77 6.65
C ILE A 159 -20.63 10.98 6.85
N PRO A 160 -19.86 11.43 5.85
CA PRO A 160 -18.83 12.46 6.05
C PRO A 160 -19.39 13.80 6.53
N ASN A 161 -20.63 14.11 6.19
CA ASN A 161 -21.34 15.32 6.56
C ASN A 161 -22.42 15.08 7.64
N GLY A 162 -22.34 13.94 8.34
CA GLY A 162 -23.24 13.61 9.44
C GLY A 162 -22.85 14.30 10.74
N THR A 163 -23.77 14.30 11.70
CA THR A 163 -23.48 14.69 13.08
C THR A 163 -23.06 13.47 13.88
N TYR A 164 -21.93 13.56 14.55
CA TYR A 164 -21.39 12.50 15.37
C TYR A 164 -21.43 12.91 16.84
N PHE A 165 -21.95 12.05 17.69
CA PHE A 165 -21.94 12.21 19.14
C PHE A 165 -20.81 11.34 19.70
N LEU A 166 -19.81 11.98 20.28
CA LEU A 166 -18.71 11.29 20.97
C LEU A 166 -19.12 11.10 22.44
N GLY A 167 -19.67 9.92 22.73
CA GLY A 167 -19.84 9.47 24.12
C GLY A 167 -18.55 8.81 24.62
N TRP A 168 -18.20 9.00 25.90
CA TRP A 168 -17.19 8.12 26.52
C TRP A 168 -17.68 6.68 26.46
N PRO A 169 -16.80 5.69 26.22
CA PRO A 169 -17.17 4.29 26.37
C PRO A 169 -17.73 4.10 27.78
N GLN A 170 -19.02 3.93 27.89
CA GLN A 170 -19.63 3.43 29.13
C GLN A 170 -19.21 1.97 29.22
N ASP A 171 -18.75 1.54 30.38
CA ASP A 171 -18.41 0.16 30.64
C ASP A 171 -19.53 -0.76 30.14
N GLU A 172 -19.21 -1.66 29.20
CA GLU A 172 -20.16 -2.51 28.47
C GLU A 172 -20.87 -3.56 29.35
N THR A 173 -21.07 -3.26 30.65
CA THR A 173 -21.71 -4.18 31.60
C THR A 173 -23.22 -4.03 31.71
N THR A 174 -23.86 -3.12 30.93
CA THR A 174 -25.32 -2.92 31.07
C THR A 174 -26.01 -2.64 29.75
N GLU A 175 -26.07 -3.64 28.85
CA GLU A 175 -27.17 -3.75 27.91
C GLU A 175 -27.76 -5.14 27.99
N ALA A 176 -28.67 -5.30 28.97
CA ALA A 176 -29.69 -6.32 28.95
C ALA A 176 -30.58 -6.03 27.74
N ALA A 177 -30.74 -7.03 26.85
CA ALA A 177 -31.62 -6.95 25.70
C ALA A 177 -33.06 -6.57 26.13
N PRO A 178 -33.72 -5.69 25.41
CA PRO A 178 -35.16 -5.58 25.54
C PRO A 178 -35.83 -6.81 24.89
N ALA A 179 -36.83 -7.31 25.59
CA ALA A 179 -37.67 -8.44 25.23
C ALA A 179 -38.42 -8.25 23.90
#